data_53b2889986f66fca066d72531be8317d
#
_entry.id   53b2889986f66fca066d72531be8317d
#
_cell.length_a   1.000
_cell.length_b   1.000
_cell.length_c   1.000
_cell.angle_alpha   90.00
_cell.angle_beta   90.00
_cell.angle_gamma   90.00
#
_symmetry.space_group_name_H-M   'P 1'
#
loop_
_entity.id
_entity.type
_entity.pdbx_description
1 polymer ?
#
loop_
_entity_poly.entity_id
_entity_poly.type
_entity_poly.pdbx_seq_one_letter_code
_entity_poly.pdbx_strand_id
1 'polypeptide(L)'
;MTRAHRSGHRTRWAAAVAVTALGAGTVRARRRLAALPVLDPAGPHDTARPPLTGWQLITAPGVVADEATLRAAVAHATREGLRVVDLLPAHLDAESVLGLLRLLDPAAHRTDRCAPGHGAGHALLVADDLHRRAGLDTEPPPQSVAGLIRLLRTLKEYAPDATGWAIAPGLRSPHPDPARRAEELRARGLPPALLSAAQLAGLALLVKCALSEPRWGAAAAALYWLQPAAVLSPARGLRPAGLARATASRPLRSLSAALRTLATPPAEQPRSAAPARHAAYTADLAAGTDRFFEPRRTDCPWCSAPGPVVRVRMPDLLQGKPGRFTLEECRHCGHVFQNPRLTPDGLDFYYRDFYEGLGGEGASLVLGRMTATYRDRAELLRPFTTPRAWLDVGTAGGHFCNVARGVWPATRFDGLDMGEGVHEAERRGWIDTGYQGQFPELADRLAGRYDTVSMHHYLEHTRDPFAELDAAGKVLAPGGHLLIELPDPESRIARLLGRYWLPWFQPQHQHLMPAGNLKQALEARGFTVLAEQHGPAHQNNADFLGAVALAANGIVPDPLAPWATVRPTRARRAARSAIQAMAVPCYAAALAVDNLRTAVARATDGGNAYRLLARKELG
;
A
#
# COMPACT_ATOMS: atom_id res chain seq x y z
N MET A 1 -41.74 17.86 -12.78
CA MET A 1 -40.40 18.44 -12.64
C MET A 1 -39.55 17.96 -13.79
N THR A 2 -39.24 18.84 -14.73
CA THR A 2 -38.62 18.55 -16.03
C THR A 2 -37.12 18.14 -15.87
N ARG A 3 -36.59 17.34 -16.81
CA ARG A 3 -35.18 16.90 -16.86
C ARG A 3 -34.18 18.07 -16.67
N ALA A 4 -34.51 19.27 -17.09
CA ALA A 4 -33.69 20.48 -16.94
C ALA A 4 -33.50 20.90 -15.46
N HIS A 5 -34.52 20.80 -14.62
CA HIS A 5 -34.43 21.13 -13.19
C HIS A 5 -33.54 20.15 -12.39
N ARG A 6 -33.54 18.86 -12.78
CA ARG A 6 -32.67 17.84 -12.15
C ARG A 6 -31.20 17.99 -12.59
N SER A 7 -30.93 18.47 -13.81
CA SER A 7 -29.56 18.69 -14.26
C SER A 7 -28.91 19.89 -13.57
N GLY A 8 -29.63 20.99 -13.36
CA GLY A 8 -29.13 22.18 -12.66
C GLY A 8 -28.75 21.89 -11.20
N HIS A 9 -29.58 21.12 -10.48
CA HIS A 9 -29.28 20.73 -9.09
C HIS A 9 -27.97 19.89 -9.00
N ARG A 10 -27.76 18.95 -9.89
CA ARG A 10 -26.54 18.10 -9.92
C ARG A 10 -25.28 18.91 -10.22
N THR A 11 -25.35 19.85 -11.14
CA THR A 11 -24.19 20.71 -11.49
C THR A 11 -23.82 21.66 -10.36
N ARG A 12 -24.81 22.20 -9.65
CA ARG A 12 -24.60 23.04 -8.47
C ARG A 12 -23.90 22.28 -7.34
N TRP A 13 -24.33 21.06 -7.05
CA TRP A 13 -23.67 20.20 -6.07
C TRP A 13 -22.24 19.85 -6.49
N ALA A 14 -22.01 19.51 -7.75
CA ALA A 14 -20.68 19.24 -8.25
C ALA A 14 -19.75 20.46 -8.13
N ALA A 15 -20.24 21.66 -8.41
CA ALA A 15 -19.49 22.89 -8.26
C ALA A 15 -19.18 23.21 -6.79
N ALA A 16 -20.14 23.03 -5.89
CA ALA A 16 -19.93 23.19 -4.45
C ALA A 16 -18.89 22.19 -3.90
N VAL A 17 -18.96 20.93 -4.30
CA VAL A 17 -17.94 19.92 -3.98
C VAL A 17 -16.57 20.30 -4.50
N ALA A 18 -16.48 20.83 -5.74
CA ALA A 18 -15.22 21.28 -6.32
C ALA A 18 -14.62 22.45 -5.53
N VAL A 19 -15.43 23.44 -5.11
CA VAL A 19 -14.99 24.55 -4.24
C VAL A 19 -14.43 24.02 -2.93
N THR A 20 -15.15 23.14 -2.28
CA THR A 20 -14.73 22.55 -0.99
C THR A 20 -13.43 21.75 -1.14
N ALA A 21 -13.34 20.92 -2.17
CA ALA A 21 -12.15 20.09 -2.43
C ALA A 21 -10.90 20.93 -2.77
N LEU A 22 -11.05 21.95 -3.62
CA LEU A 22 -9.98 22.87 -3.99
C LEU A 22 -9.55 23.75 -2.80
N GLY A 23 -10.50 24.25 -2.02
CA GLY A 23 -10.22 25.01 -0.80
C GLY A 23 -9.46 24.17 0.23
N ALA A 24 -9.97 22.98 0.54
CA ALA A 24 -9.30 22.05 1.46
C ALA A 24 -7.91 21.64 0.95
N GLY A 25 -7.78 21.41 -0.38
CA GLY A 25 -6.49 21.11 -1.01
C GLY A 25 -5.49 22.26 -0.89
N THR A 26 -5.95 23.51 -1.05
CA THR A 26 -5.13 24.72 -0.89
C THR A 26 -4.63 24.87 0.55
N VAL A 27 -5.55 24.74 1.53
CA VAL A 27 -5.20 24.81 2.96
C VAL A 27 -4.20 23.70 3.32
N ARG A 28 -4.44 22.48 2.85
CA ARG A 28 -3.54 21.34 3.08
C ARG A 28 -2.15 21.59 2.50
N ALA A 29 -2.06 22.03 1.24
CA ALA A 29 -0.77 22.33 0.61
C ALA A 29 -0.01 23.43 1.36
N ARG A 30 -0.70 24.47 1.84
CA ARG A 30 -0.10 25.54 2.64
C ARG A 30 0.41 25.05 3.99
N ARG A 31 -0.34 24.18 4.69
CA ARG A 31 0.10 23.54 5.94
C ARG A 31 1.33 22.66 5.72
N ARG A 32 1.36 21.89 4.64
CA ARG A 32 2.51 21.05 4.28
C ARG A 32 3.75 21.89 3.97
N LEU A 33 3.59 22.99 3.26
CA LEU A 33 4.68 23.93 2.99
C LEU A 33 5.23 24.54 4.28
N ALA A 34 4.35 24.95 5.19
CA ALA A 34 4.74 25.55 6.46
C ALA A 34 5.47 24.54 7.40
N ALA A 35 5.26 23.24 7.20
CA ALA A 35 5.94 22.17 7.95
C ALA A 35 7.33 21.83 7.39
N LEU A 36 7.74 22.36 6.23
CA LEU A 36 9.08 22.13 5.68
C LEU A 36 10.09 23.04 6.37
N PRO A 37 11.14 22.49 7.02
CA PRO A 37 12.21 23.28 7.56
C PRO A 37 13.00 23.96 6.45
N VAL A 38 13.45 25.18 6.69
CA VAL A 38 14.34 25.94 5.80
C VAL A 38 15.74 25.92 6.42
N LEU A 39 16.71 25.44 5.68
CA LEU A 39 18.10 25.46 6.12
C LEU A 39 18.60 26.91 6.14
N ASP A 40 19.35 27.26 7.16
CA ASP A 40 20.03 28.56 7.26
C ASP A 40 21.54 28.39 7.07
N PRO A 41 22.08 28.62 5.86
CA PRO A 41 23.51 28.52 5.60
C PRO A 41 24.34 29.61 6.31
N ALA A 42 23.72 30.73 6.72
CA ALA A 42 24.36 31.84 7.38
C ALA A 42 24.20 31.83 8.92
N GLY A 43 23.42 30.87 9.44
CA GLY A 43 23.12 30.76 10.87
C GLY A 43 24.40 30.48 11.69
N PRO A 44 24.41 30.82 12.99
CA PRO A 44 25.49 30.44 13.87
C PRO A 44 25.49 28.92 14.00
N HIS A 45 26.26 28.26 13.14
CA HIS A 45 26.60 26.86 13.36
C HIS A 45 27.43 26.82 14.62
N ASP A 46 26.93 26.13 15.65
CA ASP A 46 27.59 25.90 16.91
C ASP A 46 29.10 25.73 16.69
N THR A 47 29.93 26.33 17.54
CA THR A 47 31.37 26.58 17.34
C THR A 47 32.21 25.34 16.97
N ALA A 48 31.67 24.14 17.07
CA ALA A 48 32.17 22.93 16.45
C ALA A 48 31.49 22.74 15.08
N ARG A 49 32.16 23.15 14.00
CA ARG A 49 31.71 22.84 12.63
C ARG A 49 31.41 21.34 12.51
N PRO A 50 30.14 20.92 12.24
CA PRO A 50 29.86 19.50 12.11
C PRO A 50 30.72 18.92 11.01
N PRO A 51 31.44 17.82 11.27
CA PRO A 51 32.25 17.20 10.24
C PRO A 51 31.37 16.73 9.11
N LEU A 52 31.77 16.98 7.87
CA LEU A 52 31.10 16.40 6.68
C LEU A 52 31.39 14.90 6.56
N THR A 53 32.33 14.39 7.35
CA THR A 53 32.63 12.95 7.44
C THR A 53 31.43 12.18 7.99
N GLY A 54 31.16 11.04 7.39
CA GLY A 54 30.01 10.21 7.76
C GLY A 54 28.71 10.50 7.00
N TRP A 55 28.78 11.40 6.00
CA TRP A 55 27.65 11.78 5.18
C TRP A 55 28.02 11.84 3.69
N GLN A 56 27.12 11.39 2.84
CA GLN A 56 27.24 11.47 1.37
C GLN A 56 26.12 12.34 0.82
N LEU A 57 26.49 13.22 -0.11
CA LEU A 57 25.52 13.97 -0.93
C LEU A 57 25.37 13.27 -2.28
N ILE A 58 24.16 12.78 -2.55
CA ILE A 58 23.81 12.14 -3.82
C ILE A 58 22.88 13.10 -4.57
N THR A 59 23.28 13.55 -5.77
CA THR A 59 22.57 14.59 -6.52
C THR A 59 22.03 14.04 -7.84
N ALA A 60 20.90 14.60 -8.30
CA ALA A 60 20.47 14.43 -9.68
C ALA A 60 21.43 15.15 -10.64
N PRO A 61 21.48 14.75 -11.92
CA PRO A 61 22.36 15.37 -12.91
C PRO A 61 22.14 16.90 -13.00
N GLY A 62 23.24 17.65 -12.93
CA GLY A 62 23.23 19.11 -13.00
C GLY A 62 22.82 19.83 -11.72
N VAL A 63 22.57 19.10 -10.63
CA VAL A 63 22.29 19.70 -9.31
C VAL A 63 23.61 19.94 -8.56
N VAL A 64 23.78 21.14 -8.03
CA VAL A 64 24.98 21.54 -7.27
C VAL A 64 24.55 22.18 -5.94
N ALA A 65 25.20 21.78 -4.86
CA ALA A 65 25.06 22.38 -3.54
C ALA A 65 26.36 23.14 -3.16
N ASP A 66 26.24 24.31 -2.55
CA ASP A 66 27.39 24.96 -1.92
C ASP A 66 27.73 24.33 -0.56
N GLU A 67 28.96 24.52 -0.12
CA GLU A 67 29.46 23.91 1.11
C GLU A 67 28.69 24.38 2.37
N ALA A 68 28.27 25.64 2.40
CA ALA A 68 27.51 26.19 3.52
C ALA A 68 26.14 25.50 3.66
N THR A 69 25.45 25.27 2.53
CA THR A 69 24.20 24.52 2.48
C THR A 69 24.40 23.06 2.94
N LEU A 70 25.49 22.42 2.51
CA LEU A 70 25.79 21.05 2.93
C LEU A 70 26.03 20.96 4.44
N ARG A 71 26.79 21.87 5.02
CA ARG A 71 27.00 21.94 6.47
C ARG A 71 25.70 22.19 7.25
N ALA A 72 24.86 23.10 6.76
CA ALA A 72 23.56 23.36 7.34
C ALA A 72 22.64 22.12 7.29
N ALA A 73 22.72 21.35 6.20
CA ALA A 73 21.96 20.11 6.06
C ALA A 73 22.43 19.02 7.03
N VAL A 74 23.75 18.85 7.22
CA VAL A 74 24.32 17.92 8.21
C VAL A 74 23.95 18.35 9.63
N ALA A 75 24.05 19.63 9.96
CA ALA A 75 23.65 20.15 11.27
C ALA A 75 22.17 19.93 11.55
N HIS A 76 21.32 20.14 10.54
CA HIS A 76 19.88 19.86 10.63
C HIS A 76 19.62 18.36 10.85
N ALA A 77 20.24 17.49 10.04
CA ALA A 77 20.10 16.04 10.16
C ALA A 77 20.49 15.54 11.55
N THR A 78 21.62 16.00 12.07
CA THR A 78 22.13 15.62 13.40
C THR A 78 21.19 16.08 14.52
N ARG A 79 20.72 17.33 14.47
CA ARG A 79 19.80 17.88 15.47
C ARG A 79 18.46 17.17 15.51
N GLU A 80 17.93 16.79 14.34
CA GLU A 80 16.63 16.12 14.18
C GLU A 80 16.72 14.58 14.24
N GLY A 81 17.90 14.01 14.42
CA GLY A 81 18.12 12.56 14.42
C GLY A 81 17.84 11.90 13.07
N LEU A 82 18.00 12.64 11.96
CA LEU A 82 17.75 12.12 10.61
C LEU A 82 18.99 11.39 10.08
N ARG A 83 18.74 10.37 9.26
CA ARG A 83 19.76 9.61 8.52
C ARG A 83 19.70 9.89 7.02
N VAL A 84 18.57 10.43 6.58
CA VAL A 84 18.33 10.87 5.19
C VAL A 84 17.63 12.21 5.22
N VAL A 85 18.14 13.18 4.44
CA VAL A 85 17.48 14.46 4.20
C VAL A 85 17.31 14.65 2.70
N ASP A 86 16.07 14.74 2.24
CA ASP A 86 15.76 15.13 0.87
C ASP A 86 15.76 16.66 0.75
N LEU A 87 16.69 17.18 -0.03
CA LEU A 87 16.96 18.60 -0.16
C LEU A 87 16.20 19.20 -1.34
N LEU A 88 15.36 20.21 -1.06
CA LEU A 88 14.59 20.95 -2.04
C LEU A 88 15.23 22.28 -2.37
N PRO A 89 15.49 22.58 -3.64
CA PRO A 89 15.94 23.92 -4.05
C PRO A 89 14.91 25.00 -3.71
N ALA A 90 15.38 26.14 -3.20
CA ALA A 90 14.50 27.27 -2.91
C ALA A 90 13.89 27.94 -4.16
N HIS A 91 14.46 27.69 -5.34
CA HIS A 91 14.11 28.34 -6.60
C HIS A 91 13.31 27.45 -7.57
N LEU A 92 12.65 26.42 -7.06
CA LEU A 92 11.80 25.56 -7.89
C LEU A 92 10.64 26.35 -8.53
N ASP A 93 10.21 25.92 -9.71
CA ASP A 93 9.01 26.49 -10.31
C ASP A 93 7.74 26.15 -9.51
N ALA A 94 6.75 27.06 -9.58
CA ALA A 94 5.54 26.97 -8.76
C ALA A 94 4.71 25.70 -9.00
N GLU A 95 4.68 25.15 -10.22
CA GLU A 95 3.92 23.91 -10.52
C GLU A 95 4.63 22.69 -9.97
N SER A 96 5.96 22.64 -10.00
CA SER A 96 6.75 21.57 -9.39
C SER A 96 6.54 21.54 -7.89
N VAL A 97 6.60 22.69 -7.21
CA VAL A 97 6.33 22.78 -5.75
C VAL A 97 4.91 22.34 -5.43
N LEU A 98 3.90 22.81 -6.17
CA LEU A 98 2.52 22.39 -5.95
C LEU A 98 2.31 20.89 -6.22
N GLY A 99 2.98 20.35 -7.24
CA GLY A 99 2.99 18.93 -7.56
C GLY A 99 3.55 18.11 -6.40
N LEU A 100 4.68 18.53 -5.87
CA LEU A 100 5.31 17.90 -4.69
C LEU A 100 4.38 17.98 -3.46
N LEU A 101 3.88 19.16 -3.10
CA LEU A 101 3.01 19.35 -1.93
C LEU A 101 1.67 18.58 -2.00
N ARG A 102 1.24 18.16 -3.18
CA ARG A 102 0.07 17.25 -3.31
C ARG A 102 0.42 15.81 -2.93
N LEU A 103 1.64 15.38 -3.20
CA LEU A 103 2.11 14.02 -2.98
C LEU A 103 2.76 13.85 -1.61
N LEU A 104 3.48 14.87 -1.15
CA LEU A 104 4.30 14.83 0.04
C LEU A 104 3.54 15.40 1.24
N ASP A 105 3.53 14.62 2.33
CA ASP A 105 3.10 15.09 3.65
C ASP A 105 4.31 14.99 4.60
N PRO A 106 5.00 16.11 4.90
CA PRO A 106 6.22 16.07 5.72
C PRO A 106 6.00 15.49 7.11
N ALA A 107 4.84 15.75 7.71
CA ALA A 107 4.51 15.25 9.03
C ALA A 107 4.23 13.74 8.98
N ALA A 108 3.36 13.30 8.07
CA ALA A 108 3.05 11.89 7.88
C ALA A 108 4.30 11.09 7.48
N HIS A 109 5.18 11.66 6.65
CA HIS A 109 6.41 10.99 6.23
C HIS A 109 7.34 10.63 7.41
N ARG A 110 7.41 11.47 8.44
CA ARG A 110 8.21 11.19 9.66
C ARG A 110 7.51 10.24 10.62
N THR A 111 6.20 10.33 10.75
CA THR A 111 5.42 9.59 11.76
C THR A 111 4.85 8.27 11.25
N ASP A 112 4.71 8.13 9.94
CA ASP A 112 4.24 6.91 9.30
C ASP A 112 5.42 6.08 8.80
N ARG A 113 5.71 4.99 9.53
CA ARG A 113 6.82 4.07 9.23
C ARG A 113 6.66 3.34 7.91
N CYS A 114 5.43 3.15 7.45
CA CYS A 114 5.12 2.52 6.16
C CYS A 114 4.88 3.54 5.03
N ALA A 115 4.96 4.84 5.30
CA ALA A 115 4.79 5.85 4.26
C ALA A 115 5.80 5.64 3.13
N PRO A 116 5.37 5.62 1.86
CA PRO A 116 6.30 5.52 0.74
C PRO A 116 7.27 6.70 0.74
N GLY A 117 8.54 6.43 0.49
CA GLY A 117 9.57 7.46 0.32
C GLY A 117 9.36 8.24 -0.98
N HIS A 118 8.44 9.19 -1.00
CA HIS A 118 8.25 10.07 -2.16
C HIS A 118 9.32 11.15 -2.21
N GLY A 119 10.34 10.98 -3.06
CA GLY A 119 11.43 11.93 -3.21
C GLY A 119 11.09 13.16 -4.04
N ALA A 120 11.75 14.28 -3.74
CA ALA A 120 11.74 15.47 -4.57
C ALA A 120 12.58 15.29 -5.85
N GLY A 121 13.63 14.45 -5.76
CA GLY A 121 14.47 14.10 -6.91
C GLY A 121 15.54 15.11 -7.26
N HIS A 122 15.99 15.91 -6.29
CA HIS A 122 17.06 16.89 -6.51
C HIS A 122 18.37 16.47 -5.86
N ALA A 123 18.40 16.31 -4.55
CA ALA A 123 19.58 15.89 -3.81
C ALA A 123 19.17 15.16 -2.51
N LEU A 124 19.92 14.13 -2.14
CA LEU A 124 19.78 13.39 -0.90
C LEU A 124 21.06 13.50 -0.09
N LEU A 125 20.97 13.94 1.15
CA LEU A 125 22.03 13.79 2.13
C LEU A 125 21.77 12.48 2.88
N VAL A 126 22.72 11.54 2.82
CA VAL A 126 22.57 10.18 3.36
C VAL A 126 23.72 9.88 4.30
N ALA A 127 23.43 9.31 5.47
CA ALA A 127 24.46 8.85 6.40
C ALA A 127 25.18 7.61 5.85
N ASP A 128 26.51 7.56 5.95
CA ASP A 128 27.36 6.51 5.37
C ASP A 128 27.02 5.10 5.86
N ASP A 129 26.69 4.96 7.14
CA ASP A 129 26.32 3.67 7.72
C ASP A 129 24.97 3.16 7.19
N LEU A 130 24.01 4.06 6.92
CA LEU A 130 22.75 3.71 6.29
C LEU A 130 22.97 3.30 4.83
N HIS A 131 23.82 4.03 4.10
CA HIS A 131 24.16 3.74 2.73
C HIS A 131 24.74 2.31 2.58
N ARG A 132 25.70 1.95 3.47
CA ARG A 132 26.26 0.60 3.54
C ARG A 132 25.21 -0.46 3.92
N ARG A 133 24.42 -0.20 4.97
CA ARG A 133 23.37 -1.14 5.42
C ARG A 133 22.33 -1.43 4.33
N ALA A 134 22.03 -0.46 3.48
CA ALA A 134 21.13 -0.63 2.34
C ALA A 134 21.79 -1.32 1.13
N GLY A 135 23.08 -1.70 1.21
CA GLY A 135 23.81 -2.37 0.15
C GLY A 135 24.11 -1.50 -1.07
N LEU A 136 24.09 -0.18 -0.90
CA LEU A 136 24.20 0.77 -2.01
C LEU A 136 25.65 1.10 -2.39
N ASP A 137 26.63 0.63 -1.63
CA ASP A 137 28.06 0.85 -1.93
C ASP A 137 28.53 0.17 -3.23
N THR A 138 27.82 -0.86 -3.67
CA THR A 138 28.14 -1.62 -4.88
C THR A 138 27.41 -1.11 -6.12
N GLU A 139 26.43 -0.21 -5.96
CA GLU A 139 25.66 0.34 -7.05
C GLU A 139 26.20 1.68 -7.52
N PRO A 140 26.22 1.94 -8.83
CA PRO A 140 26.59 3.25 -9.33
C PRO A 140 25.55 4.30 -8.87
N PRO A 141 25.97 5.56 -8.59
CA PRO A 141 25.05 6.60 -8.19
C PRO A 141 23.95 6.82 -9.25
N PRO A 142 22.73 7.20 -8.84
CA PRO A 142 21.63 7.40 -9.75
C PRO A 142 21.95 8.43 -10.84
N GLN A 143 21.78 8.02 -12.10
CA GLN A 143 22.03 8.88 -13.27
C GLN A 143 20.79 9.67 -13.72
N SER A 144 19.69 9.61 -12.97
CA SER A 144 18.43 10.28 -13.31
C SER A 144 17.65 10.71 -12.05
N VAL A 145 16.77 11.71 -12.23
CA VAL A 145 15.80 12.13 -11.20
C VAL A 145 14.96 10.97 -10.71
N ALA A 146 14.50 10.12 -11.63
CA ALA A 146 13.72 8.93 -11.28
C ALA A 146 14.52 7.92 -10.45
N GLY A 147 15.81 7.77 -10.75
CA GLY A 147 16.73 6.95 -9.95
C GLY A 147 16.85 7.46 -8.52
N LEU A 148 17.01 8.78 -8.35
CA LEU A 148 17.10 9.40 -7.02
C LEU A 148 15.79 9.27 -6.22
N ILE A 149 14.63 9.36 -6.89
CA ILE A 149 13.32 9.13 -6.26
C ILE A 149 13.21 7.67 -5.79
N ARG A 150 13.63 6.70 -6.60
CA ARG A 150 13.64 5.29 -6.19
C ARG A 150 14.60 5.04 -5.04
N LEU A 151 15.79 5.64 -5.08
CA LEU A 151 16.76 5.56 -3.99
C LEU A 151 16.16 6.02 -2.65
N LEU A 152 15.46 7.16 -2.63
CA LEU A 152 14.80 7.61 -1.40
C LEU A 152 13.73 6.64 -0.91
N ARG A 153 12.98 5.99 -1.81
CA ARG A 153 12.03 4.92 -1.42
C ARG A 153 12.74 3.80 -0.67
N THR A 154 13.83 3.30 -1.23
CA THR A 154 14.64 2.25 -0.57
C THR A 154 15.17 2.75 0.78
N LEU A 155 15.80 3.93 0.83
CA LEU A 155 16.36 4.48 2.07
C LEU A 155 15.29 4.69 3.16
N LYS A 156 14.07 5.08 2.79
CA LYS A 156 12.94 5.21 3.73
C LYS A 156 12.57 3.87 4.37
N GLU A 157 12.67 2.77 3.65
CA GLU A 157 12.42 1.43 4.20
C GLU A 157 13.47 1.04 5.25
N TYR A 158 14.74 1.43 5.06
CA TYR A 158 15.82 1.17 6.01
C TYR A 158 15.89 2.18 7.17
N ALA A 159 15.32 3.37 7.01
CA ALA A 159 15.29 4.42 8.04
C ALA A 159 13.89 5.05 8.15
N PRO A 160 12.87 4.26 8.56
CA PRO A 160 11.47 4.68 8.48
C PRO A 160 11.14 5.91 9.33
N ASP A 161 11.81 6.14 10.45
CA ASP A 161 11.60 7.29 11.35
C ASP A 161 12.66 8.38 11.19
N ALA A 162 13.74 8.11 10.45
CA ALA A 162 14.91 8.96 10.36
C ALA A 162 15.11 9.56 8.94
N THR A 163 14.01 9.73 8.21
CA THR A 163 13.99 10.36 6.88
C THR A 163 13.18 11.64 6.91
N GLY A 164 13.72 12.73 6.41
CA GLY A 164 13.07 14.04 6.41
C GLY A 164 13.36 14.86 5.18
N TRP A 165 12.81 16.06 5.13
CA TRP A 165 13.01 17.02 4.04
C TRP A 165 13.40 18.38 4.57
N ALA A 166 14.15 19.12 3.74
CA ALA A 166 14.49 20.51 4.06
C ALA A 166 14.60 21.35 2.77
N ILE A 167 14.18 22.60 2.86
CA ILE A 167 14.42 23.60 1.79
C ILE A 167 15.87 24.06 1.95
N ALA A 168 16.65 23.91 0.89
CA ALA A 168 18.08 24.22 0.82
C ALA A 168 18.34 25.43 -0.09
N PRO A 169 18.51 26.65 0.45
CA PRO A 169 18.63 27.88 -0.34
C PRO A 169 19.82 27.92 -1.30
N GLY A 170 20.94 27.28 -0.95
CA GLY A 170 22.13 27.20 -1.79
C GLY A 170 22.17 26.00 -2.73
N LEU A 171 21.10 25.20 -2.78
CA LEU A 171 20.97 24.12 -3.75
C LEU A 171 20.47 24.68 -5.09
N ARG A 172 21.25 24.48 -6.14
CA ARG A 172 20.91 24.87 -7.51
C ARG A 172 20.53 23.66 -8.32
N SER A 173 19.35 23.69 -8.94
CA SER A 173 18.84 22.61 -9.78
C SER A 173 18.46 23.15 -11.16
N PRO A 174 18.73 22.41 -12.25
CA PRO A 174 18.24 22.78 -13.57
C PRO A 174 16.70 22.79 -13.59
N HIS A 175 16.13 23.47 -14.56
CA HIS A 175 14.68 23.50 -14.72
C HIS A 175 14.14 22.07 -14.98
N PRO A 176 13.00 21.69 -14.37
CA PRO A 176 12.44 20.36 -14.56
C PRO A 176 12.10 20.13 -16.04
N ASP A 177 12.46 18.96 -16.54
CA ASP A 177 12.13 18.52 -17.89
C ASP A 177 10.68 17.98 -17.92
N PRO A 178 9.74 18.65 -18.59
CA PRO A 178 8.36 18.18 -18.68
C PRO A 178 8.20 16.80 -19.34
N ALA A 179 9.18 16.35 -20.14
CA ALA A 179 9.15 15.04 -20.79
C ALA A 179 9.34 13.90 -19.79
N ARG A 180 10.01 14.14 -18.66
CA ARG A 180 10.31 13.13 -17.63
C ARG A 180 9.21 12.93 -16.59
N ARG A 181 8.16 13.74 -16.60
CA ARG A 181 7.09 13.68 -15.60
C ARG A 181 6.46 12.27 -15.46
N ALA A 182 6.27 11.57 -16.57
CA ALA A 182 5.70 10.21 -16.53
C ALA A 182 6.65 9.23 -15.84
N GLU A 183 7.96 9.35 -16.07
CA GLU A 183 8.98 8.53 -15.42
C GLU A 183 9.06 8.84 -13.91
N GLU A 184 9.05 10.11 -13.53
CA GLU A 184 9.04 10.54 -12.13
C GLU A 184 7.80 10.05 -11.38
N LEU A 185 6.61 10.09 -12.00
CA LEU A 185 5.39 9.56 -11.41
C LEU A 185 5.49 8.05 -11.20
N ARG A 186 6.03 7.30 -12.18
CA ARG A 186 6.28 5.86 -12.03
C ARG A 186 7.29 5.57 -10.93
N ALA A 187 8.37 6.34 -10.84
CA ALA A 187 9.38 6.20 -9.79
C ALA A 187 8.77 6.41 -8.38
N ARG A 188 7.71 7.24 -8.28
CA ARG A 188 6.92 7.41 -7.05
C ARG A 188 5.85 6.31 -6.85
N GLY A 189 5.78 5.31 -7.74
CA GLY A 189 4.74 4.28 -7.71
C GLY A 189 3.34 4.78 -8.06
N LEU A 190 3.24 5.89 -8.81
CA LEU A 190 1.97 6.49 -9.19
C LEU A 190 1.63 6.18 -10.65
N PRO A 191 0.37 5.84 -11.00
CA PRO A 191 -0.03 5.52 -12.37
C PRO A 191 -0.18 6.79 -13.21
N PRO A 192 0.75 7.12 -14.15
CA PRO A 192 0.75 8.40 -14.86
C PRO A 192 -0.51 8.61 -15.72
N ALA A 193 -0.96 7.56 -16.39
CA ALA A 193 -2.14 7.62 -17.27
C ALA A 193 -3.42 7.92 -16.47
N LEU A 194 -3.61 7.24 -15.31
CA LEU A 194 -4.77 7.45 -14.45
C LEU A 194 -4.79 8.87 -13.87
N LEU A 195 -3.64 9.35 -13.37
CA LEU A 195 -3.53 10.70 -12.82
C LEU A 195 -3.78 11.78 -13.89
N SER A 196 -3.27 11.58 -15.10
CA SER A 196 -3.49 12.50 -16.21
C SER A 196 -4.94 12.49 -16.67
N ALA A 197 -5.56 11.31 -16.77
CA ALA A 197 -6.99 11.20 -17.10
C ALA A 197 -7.87 11.87 -16.03
N ALA A 198 -7.58 11.65 -14.74
CA ALA A 198 -8.27 12.30 -13.63
C ALA A 198 -8.09 13.84 -13.67
N GLN A 199 -6.89 14.32 -14.02
CA GLN A 199 -6.62 15.75 -14.18
C GLN A 199 -7.42 16.35 -15.32
N LEU A 200 -7.50 15.68 -16.49
CA LEU A 200 -8.29 16.13 -17.63
C LEU A 200 -9.79 16.12 -17.31
N ALA A 201 -10.29 15.07 -16.66
CA ALA A 201 -11.68 15.00 -16.21
C ALA A 201 -12.03 16.12 -15.22
N GLY A 202 -11.11 16.41 -14.28
CA GLY A 202 -11.25 17.53 -13.34
C GLY A 202 -11.31 18.89 -14.05
N LEU A 203 -10.45 19.12 -15.04
CA LEU A 203 -10.49 20.35 -15.85
C LEU A 203 -11.80 20.47 -16.64
N ALA A 204 -12.25 19.40 -17.30
CA ALA A 204 -13.51 19.38 -18.02
C ALA A 204 -14.71 19.63 -17.08
N LEU A 205 -14.69 19.06 -15.88
CA LEU A 205 -15.73 19.31 -14.86
C LEU A 205 -15.73 20.78 -14.40
N LEU A 206 -14.55 21.38 -14.16
CA LEU A 206 -14.43 22.80 -13.81
C LEU A 206 -15.02 23.70 -14.89
N VAL A 207 -14.71 23.44 -16.17
CA VAL A 207 -15.28 24.18 -17.31
C VAL A 207 -16.80 24.01 -17.34
N LYS A 208 -17.29 22.78 -17.23
CA LYS A 208 -18.74 22.51 -17.18
C LYS A 208 -19.42 23.25 -16.02
N CYS A 209 -18.84 23.21 -14.83
CA CYS A 209 -19.37 23.92 -13.67
C CYS A 209 -19.38 25.45 -13.88
N ALA A 210 -18.30 26.01 -14.46
CA ALA A 210 -18.23 27.42 -14.74
C ALA A 210 -19.30 27.90 -15.76
N LEU A 211 -19.60 27.08 -16.76
CA LEU A 211 -20.62 27.36 -17.76
C LEU A 211 -22.07 27.18 -17.27
N SER A 212 -22.29 26.20 -16.36
CA SER A 212 -23.65 25.82 -15.92
C SER A 212 -24.09 26.50 -14.63
N GLU A 213 -23.15 26.86 -13.76
CA GLU A 213 -23.40 27.43 -12.43
C GLU A 213 -22.46 28.62 -12.18
N PRO A 214 -22.76 29.81 -12.71
CA PRO A 214 -21.81 30.93 -12.77
C PRO A 214 -21.18 31.30 -11.43
N ARG A 215 -21.93 31.26 -10.32
CA ARG A 215 -21.43 31.64 -8.99
C ARG A 215 -20.45 30.62 -8.41
N TRP A 216 -20.87 29.36 -8.29
CA TRP A 216 -20.05 28.29 -7.72
C TRP A 216 -18.97 27.81 -8.68
N GLY A 217 -19.28 27.77 -9.97
CA GLY A 217 -18.31 27.41 -11.02
C GLY A 217 -17.20 28.45 -11.15
N ALA A 218 -17.51 29.74 -11.11
CA ALA A 218 -16.52 30.80 -11.09
C ALA A 218 -15.64 30.74 -9.83
N ALA A 219 -16.25 30.47 -8.66
CA ALA A 219 -15.49 30.30 -7.41
C ALA A 219 -14.53 29.09 -7.49
N ALA A 220 -14.99 27.95 -8.03
CA ALA A 220 -14.13 26.77 -8.24
C ALA A 220 -12.99 27.05 -9.22
N ALA A 221 -13.30 27.72 -10.34
CA ALA A 221 -12.30 28.13 -11.34
C ALA A 221 -11.28 29.11 -10.77
N ALA A 222 -11.72 30.09 -9.99
CA ALA A 222 -10.85 31.06 -9.33
C ALA A 222 -9.93 30.38 -8.29
N LEU A 223 -10.48 29.51 -7.44
CA LEU A 223 -9.69 28.74 -6.48
C LEU A 223 -8.65 27.85 -7.19
N TYR A 224 -9.06 27.16 -8.25
CA TYR A 224 -8.12 26.39 -9.06
C TYR A 224 -7.02 27.28 -9.65
N TRP A 225 -7.39 28.38 -10.28
CA TRP A 225 -6.46 29.27 -10.99
C TRP A 225 -5.48 29.95 -10.05
N LEU A 226 -5.99 30.51 -8.93
CA LEU A 226 -5.21 31.27 -7.97
C LEU A 226 -4.45 30.41 -6.95
N GLN A 227 -4.63 29.08 -6.95
CA GLN A 227 -3.99 28.18 -5.97
C GLN A 227 -2.47 28.35 -5.89
N PRO A 228 -1.68 28.54 -7.00
CA PRO A 228 -0.23 28.78 -6.89
C PRO A 228 0.06 30.01 -6.02
N ALA A 229 -0.59 31.14 -6.30
CA ALA A 229 -0.41 32.35 -5.49
C ALA A 229 -0.89 32.16 -4.04
N ALA A 230 -2.05 31.50 -3.82
CA ALA A 230 -2.61 31.29 -2.50
C ALA A 230 -1.74 30.36 -1.61
N VAL A 231 -1.06 29.38 -2.20
CA VAL A 231 -0.18 28.45 -1.46
C VAL A 231 1.20 29.03 -1.25
N LEU A 232 1.79 29.66 -2.27
CA LEU A 232 3.20 30.02 -2.32
C LEU A 232 3.51 31.48 -1.95
N SER A 233 2.51 32.32 -1.69
CA SER A 233 2.68 33.70 -1.23
C SER A 233 2.06 33.93 0.14
N PRO A 234 2.77 34.45 1.14
CA PRO A 234 4.23 34.54 1.27
C PRO A 234 4.83 33.23 1.77
N ALA A 235 5.67 32.58 0.99
CA ALA A 235 6.34 31.35 1.41
C ALA A 235 7.71 31.69 2.01
N ARG A 236 7.96 31.30 3.25
CA ARG A 236 9.28 31.38 3.87
C ARG A 236 10.24 30.41 3.19
N GLY A 237 11.39 30.89 2.76
CA GLY A 237 12.47 30.07 2.19
C GLY A 237 12.28 29.59 0.76
N LEU A 238 11.10 29.69 0.15
CA LEU A 238 10.87 29.44 -1.25
C LEU A 238 10.69 30.74 -2.02
N ARG A 239 11.41 30.86 -3.12
CA ARG A 239 11.29 31.98 -4.07
C ARG A 239 10.92 31.41 -5.44
N PRO A 240 9.66 30.95 -5.64
CA PRO A 240 9.29 30.31 -6.89
C PRO A 240 9.45 31.27 -8.05
N ALA A 241 10.33 30.90 -8.99
CA ALA A 241 10.55 31.69 -10.19
C ALA A 241 9.23 31.75 -10.99
N GLY A 242 8.87 32.97 -11.39
CA GLY A 242 7.73 33.21 -12.29
C GLY A 242 6.36 32.86 -11.68
N LEU A 243 6.13 33.05 -10.35
CA LEU A 243 4.85 32.76 -9.70
C LEU A 243 3.64 33.39 -10.41
N ALA A 244 3.74 34.67 -10.80
CA ALA A 244 2.69 35.37 -11.55
C ALA A 244 2.40 34.69 -12.90
N ARG A 245 3.45 34.34 -13.65
CA ARG A 245 3.33 33.63 -14.94
C ARG A 245 2.77 32.23 -14.76
N ALA A 246 3.22 31.48 -13.73
CA ALA A 246 2.73 30.17 -13.42
C ALA A 246 1.24 30.21 -13.04
N THR A 247 0.82 31.20 -12.27
CA THR A 247 -0.58 31.41 -11.92
C THR A 247 -1.40 31.75 -13.18
N ALA A 248 -0.97 32.69 -13.99
CA ALA A 248 -1.69 33.10 -15.19
C ALA A 248 -1.86 31.97 -16.22
N SER A 249 -0.80 31.18 -16.46
CA SER A 249 -0.80 30.11 -17.48
C SER A 249 -1.24 28.72 -16.94
N ARG A 250 -1.67 28.60 -15.70
CA ARG A 250 -1.92 27.33 -15.04
C ARG A 250 -2.85 26.38 -15.80
N PRO A 251 -4.04 26.78 -16.30
CA PRO A 251 -4.91 25.86 -17.01
C PRO A 251 -4.25 25.22 -18.23
N LEU A 252 -3.54 26.05 -19.03
CA LEU A 252 -2.84 25.59 -20.23
C LEU A 252 -1.67 24.66 -19.89
N ARG A 253 -0.90 24.99 -18.85
CA ARG A 253 0.20 24.13 -18.38
C ARG A 253 -0.32 22.80 -17.85
N SER A 254 -1.38 22.80 -17.05
CA SER A 254 -2.00 21.58 -16.54
C SER A 254 -2.52 20.67 -17.66
N LEU A 255 -3.19 21.26 -18.65
CA LEU A 255 -3.67 20.55 -19.82
C LEU A 255 -2.51 19.94 -20.63
N SER A 256 -1.51 20.77 -20.98
CA SER A 256 -0.36 20.31 -21.77
C SER A 256 0.48 19.25 -21.04
N ALA A 257 0.63 19.36 -19.72
CA ALA A 257 1.33 18.36 -18.91
C ALA A 257 0.58 17.01 -18.88
N ALA A 258 -0.75 17.04 -18.73
CA ALA A 258 -1.57 15.82 -18.75
C ALA A 258 -1.51 15.13 -20.12
N LEU A 259 -1.66 15.90 -21.21
CA LEU A 259 -1.61 15.35 -22.56
C LEU A 259 -0.23 14.76 -22.89
N ARG A 260 0.87 15.45 -22.57
CA ARG A 260 2.23 14.91 -22.76
C ARG A 260 2.45 13.62 -21.96
N THR A 261 2.01 13.59 -20.71
CA THR A 261 2.13 12.38 -19.87
C THR A 261 1.37 11.20 -20.45
N LEU A 262 0.17 11.43 -21.03
CA LEU A 262 -0.60 10.39 -21.71
C LEU A 262 0.05 9.91 -23.01
N ALA A 263 0.72 10.80 -23.73
CA ALA A 263 1.43 10.49 -24.97
C ALA A 263 2.76 9.75 -24.72
N THR A 264 3.28 9.74 -23.49
CA THR A 264 4.52 9.04 -23.14
C THR A 264 4.25 7.54 -23.07
N PRO A 265 4.91 6.71 -23.91
CA PRO A 265 4.70 5.27 -23.90
C PRO A 265 5.02 4.68 -22.51
N PRO A 266 4.40 3.55 -22.14
CA PRO A 266 4.80 2.79 -20.97
C PRO A 266 6.29 2.45 -21.07
N ALA A 267 7.01 2.56 -19.94
CA ALA A 267 8.39 2.06 -19.92
C ALA A 267 8.38 0.57 -20.27
N GLU A 268 9.26 0.17 -21.19
CA GLU A 268 9.47 -1.24 -21.45
C GLU A 268 10.00 -1.89 -20.17
N GLN A 269 9.25 -2.82 -19.62
CA GLN A 269 9.76 -3.67 -18.55
C GLN A 269 10.94 -4.49 -19.11
N PRO A 270 11.97 -4.77 -18.30
CA PRO A 270 13.08 -5.62 -18.75
C PRO A 270 12.53 -6.95 -19.33
N ARG A 271 12.70 -7.14 -20.61
CA ARG A 271 12.14 -8.29 -21.35
C ARG A 271 12.77 -9.65 -21.00
N SER A 272 13.82 -9.70 -20.18
CA SER A 272 14.63 -10.89 -20.01
C SER A 272 13.95 -12.04 -19.24
N ALA A 273 13.05 -11.78 -18.30
CA ALA A 273 12.39 -12.82 -17.51
C ALA A 273 11.00 -13.24 -18.03
N ALA A 274 10.35 -12.41 -18.84
CA ALA A 274 8.98 -12.67 -19.31
C ALA A 274 8.85 -13.93 -20.21
N PRO A 275 9.75 -14.21 -21.17
CA PRO A 275 9.65 -15.40 -22.00
C PRO A 275 9.86 -16.70 -21.22
N ALA A 276 10.81 -16.73 -20.28
CA ALA A 276 11.08 -17.92 -19.47
C ALA A 276 9.90 -18.24 -18.54
N ARG A 277 9.30 -17.21 -17.90
CA ARG A 277 8.10 -17.38 -17.09
C ARG A 277 6.93 -17.88 -17.91
N HIS A 278 6.68 -17.31 -19.07
CA HIS A 278 5.61 -17.78 -19.97
C HIS A 278 5.79 -19.24 -20.38
N ALA A 279 7.02 -19.66 -20.69
CA ALA A 279 7.34 -21.04 -21.04
C ALA A 279 7.04 -22.01 -19.88
N ALA A 280 7.39 -21.64 -18.63
CA ALA A 280 7.12 -22.45 -17.45
C ALA A 280 5.60 -22.64 -17.24
N TYR A 281 4.82 -21.56 -17.30
CA TYR A 281 3.35 -21.66 -17.20
C TYR A 281 2.74 -22.47 -18.33
N THR A 282 3.24 -22.32 -19.55
CA THR A 282 2.76 -23.08 -20.71
C THR A 282 3.02 -24.59 -20.52
N ALA A 283 4.18 -24.96 -20.00
CA ALA A 283 4.51 -26.36 -19.72
C ALA A 283 3.59 -26.94 -18.63
N ASP A 284 3.35 -26.21 -17.54
CA ASP A 284 2.46 -26.64 -16.47
C ASP A 284 1.03 -26.84 -16.96
N LEU A 285 0.53 -25.91 -17.77
CA LEU A 285 -0.83 -26.00 -18.32
C LEU A 285 -0.98 -27.12 -19.37
N ALA A 286 0.07 -27.39 -20.13
CA ALA A 286 0.07 -28.52 -21.09
C ALA A 286 0.04 -29.88 -20.37
N ALA A 287 0.62 -29.98 -19.17
CA ALA A 287 0.56 -31.19 -18.34
C ALA A 287 -0.81 -31.42 -17.67
N GLY A 288 -1.75 -30.46 -17.83
CA GLY A 288 -3.09 -30.52 -17.25
C GLY A 288 -3.17 -29.94 -15.83
N THR A 289 -4.33 -29.41 -15.48
CA THR A 289 -4.57 -28.74 -14.17
C THR A 289 -5.21 -29.65 -13.12
N ASP A 290 -5.67 -30.84 -13.48
CA ASP A 290 -6.34 -31.77 -12.54
C ASP A 290 -5.42 -32.20 -11.39
N ARG A 291 -4.14 -32.34 -11.64
CA ARG A 291 -3.09 -32.64 -10.66
C ARG A 291 -2.96 -31.58 -9.55
N PHE A 292 -3.48 -30.38 -9.80
CA PHE A 292 -3.45 -29.28 -8.83
C PHE A 292 -4.52 -29.39 -7.75
N PHE A 293 -5.43 -30.37 -7.86
CA PHE A 293 -6.53 -30.54 -6.94
C PHE A 293 -6.50 -31.91 -6.27
N GLU A 294 -6.80 -31.92 -4.98
CA GLU A 294 -7.09 -33.16 -4.25
C GLU A 294 -8.46 -33.74 -4.67
N PRO A 295 -8.75 -34.99 -4.37
CA PRO A 295 -10.09 -35.52 -4.51
C PRO A 295 -11.10 -34.71 -3.68
N ARG A 296 -12.31 -34.51 -4.24
CA ARG A 296 -13.37 -33.77 -3.55
C ARG A 296 -13.78 -34.51 -2.26
N ARG A 297 -13.86 -33.77 -1.15
CA ARG A 297 -14.36 -34.27 0.13
C ARG A 297 -15.87 -34.33 0.16
N THR A 298 -16.42 -35.26 0.93
CA THR A 298 -17.86 -35.41 1.17
C THR A 298 -18.27 -34.91 2.57
N ASP A 299 -17.31 -34.53 3.39
CA ASP A 299 -17.44 -34.10 4.79
C ASP A 299 -16.76 -32.74 5.01
N CYS A 300 -17.10 -32.10 6.11
CA CYS A 300 -16.50 -30.85 6.55
C CYS A 300 -15.10 -31.10 7.16
N PRO A 301 -14.04 -30.39 6.72
CA PRO A 301 -12.71 -30.55 7.32
C PRO A 301 -12.62 -30.02 8.76
N TRP A 302 -13.60 -29.25 9.23
CA TRP A 302 -13.62 -28.65 10.56
C TRP A 302 -14.35 -29.51 11.59
N CYS A 303 -15.54 -30.00 11.29
CA CYS A 303 -16.39 -30.73 12.23
C CYS A 303 -16.80 -32.14 11.77
N SER A 304 -16.28 -32.60 10.62
CA SER A 304 -16.55 -33.90 10.02
C SER A 304 -18.03 -34.17 9.64
N ALA A 305 -18.90 -33.16 9.74
CA ALA A 305 -20.30 -33.30 9.32
C ALA A 305 -20.40 -33.54 7.81
N PRO A 306 -21.27 -34.48 7.35
CA PRO A 306 -21.41 -34.80 5.94
C PRO A 306 -22.22 -33.73 5.16
N GLY A 307 -22.10 -33.76 3.82
CA GLY A 307 -22.97 -33.05 2.92
C GLY A 307 -22.80 -31.52 2.92
N PRO A 308 -21.57 -30.99 2.78
CA PRO A 308 -21.39 -29.56 2.61
C PRO A 308 -22.08 -29.08 1.31
N VAL A 309 -22.50 -27.81 1.26
CA VAL A 309 -23.21 -27.23 0.13
C VAL A 309 -22.39 -26.15 -0.54
N VAL A 310 -22.57 -25.98 -1.83
CA VAL A 310 -21.86 -24.94 -2.59
C VAL A 310 -22.28 -23.56 -2.10
N ARG A 311 -21.29 -22.78 -1.64
CA ARG A 311 -21.44 -21.39 -1.24
C ARG A 311 -21.21 -20.45 -2.42
N VAL A 312 -20.10 -20.63 -3.15
CA VAL A 312 -19.74 -19.82 -4.31
C VAL A 312 -18.86 -20.61 -5.27
N ARG A 313 -19.03 -20.35 -6.58
CA ARG A 313 -18.14 -20.83 -7.65
C ARG A 313 -17.59 -19.63 -8.40
N MET A 314 -16.27 -19.59 -8.58
CA MET A 314 -15.62 -18.46 -9.23
C MET A 314 -14.31 -18.88 -9.91
N PRO A 315 -13.88 -18.18 -10.98
CA PRO A 315 -12.51 -18.27 -11.46
C PRO A 315 -11.58 -17.47 -10.53
N ASP A 316 -10.27 -17.50 -10.80
CA ASP A 316 -9.35 -16.51 -10.25
C ASP A 316 -9.65 -15.12 -10.84
N LEU A 317 -10.39 -14.31 -10.11
CA LEU A 317 -10.76 -12.94 -10.51
C LEU A 317 -9.63 -11.93 -10.27
N LEU A 318 -8.63 -12.28 -9.46
CA LEU A 318 -7.55 -11.39 -9.09
C LEU A 318 -6.42 -11.42 -10.12
N GLN A 319 -5.85 -12.60 -10.36
CA GLN A 319 -4.75 -12.79 -11.31
C GLN A 319 -5.22 -13.30 -12.68
N GLY A 320 -6.39 -13.94 -12.74
CA GLY A 320 -6.92 -14.55 -13.96
C GLY A 320 -6.17 -15.82 -14.36
N LYS A 321 -5.53 -16.52 -13.41
CA LYS A 321 -4.94 -17.85 -13.66
C LYS A 321 -6.02 -18.85 -14.03
N PRO A 322 -5.76 -19.79 -14.94
CA PRO A 322 -6.73 -20.79 -15.35
C PRO A 322 -7.24 -21.63 -14.17
N GLY A 323 -8.53 -21.91 -14.13
CA GLY A 323 -9.17 -22.74 -13.11
C GLY A 323 -10.56 -22.24 -12.73
N ARG A 324 -11.33 -23.13 -12.11
CA ARG A 324 -12.60 -22.81 -11.46
C ARG A 324 -12.58 -23.39 -10.06
N PHE A 325 -12.84 -22.55 -9.09
CA PHE A 325 -12.76 -22.89 -7.68
C PHE A 325 -14.14 -22.90 -7.07
N THR A 326 -14.40 -23.89 -6.24
CA THR A 326 -15.66 -24.02 -5.51
C THR A 326 -15.37 -23.89 -4.02
N LEU A 327 -16.05 -22.96 -3.37
CA LEU A 327 -16.13 -22.91 -1.92
C LEU A 327 -17.44 -23.56 -1.49
N GLU A 328 -17.34 -24.48 -0.55
CA GLU A 328 -18.47 -25.18 0.07
C GLU A 328 -18.62 -24.77 1.53
N GLU A 329 -19.83 -24.72 2.00
CA GLU A 329 -20.21 -24.36 3.38
C GLU A 329 -20.77 -25.57 4.09
N CYS A 330 -20.26 -25.82 5.29
CA CYS A 330 -20.80 -26.82 6.18
C CYS A 330 -22.13 -26.33 6.78
N ARG A 331 -23.21 -27.09 6.62
CA ARG A 331 -24.51 -26.75 7.20
C ARG A 331 -24.54 -26.84 8.72
N HIS A 332 -23.62 -27.59 9.33
CA HIS A 332 -23.58 -27.80 10.78
C HIS A 332 -22.82 -26.69 11.50
N CYS A 333 -21.59 -26.37 11.07
CA CYS A 333 -20.74 -25.42 11.76
C CYS A 333 -20.49 -24.11 10.97
N GLY A 334 -21.04 -23.96 9.77
CA GLY A 334 -20.86 -22.74 8.96
C GLY A 334 -19.45 -22.57 8.36
N HIS A 335 -18.53 -23.52 8.59
CA HIS A 335 -17.18 -23.44 8.01
C HIS A 335 -17.24 -23.45 6.49
N VAL A 336 -16.57 -22.48 5.85
CA VAL A 336 -16.47 -22.38 4.41
C VAL A 336 -15.08 -22.81 3.96
N PHE A 337 -14.98 -23.70 2.99
CA PHE A 337 -13.71 -24.26 2.55
C PHE A 337 -13.67 -24.55 1.05
N GLN A 338 -12.46 -24.52 0.49
CA GLN A 338 -12.25 -24.88 -0.92
C GLN A 338 -12.40 -26.41 -1.11
N ASN A 339 -13.25 -26.80 -2.06
CA ASN A 339 -13.50 -28.21 -2.35
C ASN A 339 -13.76 -28.47 -3.84
N PRO A 340 -12.86 -29.16 -4.56
CA PRO A 340 -11.62 -29.76 -4.08
C PRO A 340 -10.56 -28.73 -3.67
N ARG A 341 -9.73 -29.09 -2.70
CA ARG A 341 -8.62 -28.28 -2.19
C ARG A 341 -7.41 -28.39 -3.11
N LEU A 342 -6.53 -27.38 -3.10
CA LEU A 342 -5.26 -27.44 -3.82
C LEU A 342 -4.29 -28.46 -3.21
N THR A 343 -3.58 -29.20 -4.10
CA THR A 343 -2.38 -29.96 -3.74
C THR A 343 -1.20 -29.02 -3.48
N PRO A 344 -0.07 -29.48 -2.92
CA PRO A 344 1.17 -28.70 -2.86
C PRO A 344 1.58 -28.13 -4.24
N ASP A 345 1.53 -28.94 -5.31
CA ASP A 345 1.84 -28.49 -6.68
C ASP A 345 0.86 -27.41 -7.16
N GLY A 346 -0.41 -27.53 -6.75
CA GLY A 346 -1.43 -26.51 -7.05
C GLY A 346 -1.13 -25.21 -6.31
N LEU A 347 -0.72 -25.28 -5.06
CA LEU A 347 -0.30 -24.09 -4.30
C LEU A 347 0.89 -23.42 -4.97
N ASP A 348 1.94 -24.17 -5.31
CA ASP A 348 3.13 -23.64 -6.00
C ASP A 348 2.76 -22.93 -7.30
N PHE A 349 1.88 -23.53 -8.11
CA PHE A 349 1.42 -22.92 -9.36
C PHE A 349 0.65 -21.63 -9.13
N TYR A 350 -0.31 -21.59 -8.18
CA TYR A 350 -1.19 -20.45 -7.96
C TYR A 350 -0.53 -19.34 -7.13
N TYR A 351 0.49 -19.66 -6.30
CA TYR A 351 1.27 -18.66 -5.58
C TYR A 351 2.46 -18.11 -6.38
N ARG A 352 2.96 -18.87 -7.36
CA ARG A 352 4.05 -18.40 -8.23
C ARG A 352 3.70 -17.05 -8.84
N ASP A 353 4.60 -16.08 -8.75
CA ASP A 353 4.42 -14.70 -9.21
C ASP A 353 3.18 -14.00 -8.62
N PHE A 354 2.67 -14.47 -7.47
CA PHE A 354 1.48 -13.87 -6.86
C PHE A 354 1.74 -12.44 -6.39
N TYR A 355 2.80 -12.23 -5.65
CA TYR A 355 3.18 -10.91 -5.14
C TYR A 355 3.75 -10.02 -6.25
N GLU A 356 4.55 -10.58 -7.17
CA GLU A 356 5.06 -9.88 -8.35
C GLU A 356 3.94 -9.57 -9.35
N GLY A 357 2.95 -10.43 -9.48
CA GLY A 357 1.79 -10.26 -10.35
C GLY A 357 0.83 -9.16 -9.88
N LEU A 358 0.79 -8.89 -8.58
CA LEU A 358 0.14 -7.69 -8.02
C LEU A 358 0.97 -6.42 -8.33
N GLY A 359 2.12 -6.58 -9.01
CA GLY A 359 3.16 -5.58 -9.18
C GLY A 359 3.84 -5.35 -7.82
N GLY A 360 5.06 -5.84 -7.61
CA GLY A 360 5.75 -5.72 -6.30
C GLY A 360 5.73 -4.30 -5.74
N GLU A 361 5.75 -3.27 -6.61
CA GLU A 361 5.48 -1.88 -6.25
C GLU A 361 4.02 -1.62 -5.88
N GLY A 362 3.05 -2.29 -6.50
CA GLY A 362 1.62 -2.16 -6.22
C GLY A 362 1.25 -2.78 -4.87
N ALA A 363 1.77 -3.95 -4.55
CA ALA A 363 1.58 -4.60 -3.25
C ALA A 363 2.17 -3.74 -2.12
N SER A 364 3.38 -3.20 -2.30
CA SER A 364 4.02 -2.29 -1.35
C SER A 364 3.22 -0.99 -1.13
N LEU A 365 2.60 -0.44 -2.19
CA LEU A 365 1.72 0.73 -2.08
C LEU A 365 0.46 0.46 -1.27
N VAL A 366 -0.09 -0.74 -1.42
CA VAL A 366 -1.29 -1.16 -0.69
C VAL A 366 -0.95 -1.40 0.77
N LEU A 367 0.08 -2.20 1.05
CA LEU A 367 0.55 -2.54 2.40
C LEU A 367 1.06 -1.30 3.15
N GLY A 368 1.75 -0.39 2.47
CA GLY A 368 2.21 0.88 3.05
C GLY A 368 1.09 1.85 3.47
N ARG A 369 -0.16 1.63 3.05
CA ARG A 369 -1.32 2.43 3.46
C ARG A 369 -2.08 1.84 4.65
N MET A 370 -1.62 0.71 5.18
CA MET A 370 -2.30 0.00 6.26
C MET A 370 -1.79 0.39 7.66
N THR A 371 -0.98 1.41 7.80
CA THR A 371 -0.37 1.81 9.10
C THR A 371 -1.38 1.92 10.23
N ALA A 372 -2.55 2.52 9.99
CA ALA A 372 -3.60 2.63 11.01
C ALA A 372 -4.11 1.25 11.45
N THR A 373 -4.36 0.35 10.50
CA THR A 373 -4.80 -1.02 10.78
C THR A 373 -3.73 -1.81 11.54
N TYR A 374 -2.46 -1.70 11.13
CA TYR A 374 -1.35 -2.35 11.85
C TYR A 374 -1.18 -1.82 13.28
N ARG A 375 -1.36 -0.51 13.47
CA ARG A 375 -1.34 0.11 14.79
C ARG A 375 -2.49 -0.41 15.65
N ASP A 376 -3.72 -0.43 15.13
CA ASP A 376 -4.90 -0.91 15.85
C ASP A 376 -4.72 -2.39 16.28
N ARG A 377 -4.09 -3.22 15.43
CA ARG A 377 -3.73 -4.62 15.78
C ARG A 377 -2.77 -4.67 16.97
N ALA A 378 -1.70 -3.89 16.92
CA ALA A 378 -0.69 -3.86 17.98
C ALA A 378 -1.24 -3.27 19.28
N GLU A 379 -2.11 -2.26 19.23
CA GLU A 379 -2.70 -1.60 20.38
C GLU A 379 -3.76 -2.45 21.11
N LEU A 380 -4.34 -3.46 20.42
CA LEU A 380 -5.32 -4.37 21.03
C LEU A 380 -4.78 -5.08 22.28
N LEU A 381 -3.48 -5.31 22.35
CA LEU A 381 -2.85 -5.97 23.50
C LEU A 381 -2.71 -5.08 24.75
N ARG A 382 -2.77 -3.74 24.62
CA ARG A 382 -2.49 -2.79 25.72
C ARG A 382 -3.24 -3.07 27.04
N PRO A 383 -4.55 -3.43 27.01
CA PRO A 383 -5.28 -3.69 28.26
C PRO A 383 -4.87 -5.01 28.95
N PHE A 384 -4.18 -5.90 28.23
CA PHE A 384 -3.97 -7.29 28.67
C PHE A 384 -2.52 -7.59 29.00
N THR A 385 -1.56 -7.03 28.27
CA THR A 385 -0.13 -7.34 28.44
C THR A 385 0.78 -6.26 27.86
N THR A 386 2.05 -6.32 28.25
CA THR A 386 3.16 -5.60 27.60
C THR A 386 4.08 -6.64 26.98
N PRO A 387 4.03 -6.86 25.67
CA PRO A 387 4.81 -7.90 25.00
C PRO A 387 6.32 -7.61 25.08
N ARG A 388 7.12 -8.67 25.30
CA ARG A 388 8.59 -8.60 25.28
C ARG A 388 9.18 -9.36 24.10
N ALA A 389 8.59 -10.50 23.73
CA ALA A 389 9.01 -11.30 22.59
C ALA A 389 7.79 -11.70 21.76
N TRP A 390 7.67 -11.09 20.59
CA TRP A 390 6.54 -11.25 19.67
C TRP A 390 6.97 -11.98 18.40
N LEU A 391 6.29 -13.07 18.06
CA LEU A 391 6.42 -13.76 16.78
C LEU A 391 5.21 -13.42 15.89
N ASP A 392 5.45 -12.86 14.71
CA ASP A 392 4.43 -12.63 13.69
C ASP A 392 4.51 -13.74 12.63
N VAL A 393 3.49 -14.61 12.58
CA VAL A 393 3.41 -15.75 11.66
C VAL A 393 2.65 -15.35 10.41
N GLY A 394 3.23 -15.62 9.24
CA GLY A 394 2.77 -15.07 7.97
C GLY A 394 3.17 -13.60 7.82
N THR A 395 4.37 -13.24 8.31
CA THR A 395 4.83 -11.85 8.38
C THR A 395 5.06 -11.20 7.01
N ALA A 396 5.15 -11.99 5.93
CA ALA A 396 5.50 -11.55 4.58
C ALA A 396 6.77 -10.64 4.59
N GLY A 397 6.63 -9.37 4.22
CA GLY A 397 7.73 -8.39 4.26
C GLY A 397 7.86 -7.60 5.58
N GLY A 398 7.23 -8.02 6.69
CA GLY A 398 7.40 -7.44 8.02
C GLY A 398 6.70 -6.10 8.27
N HIS A 399 5.75 -5.69 7.43
CA HIS A 399 5.09 -4.39 7.54
C HIS A 399 4.36 -4.19 8.86
N PHE A 400 3.69 -5.22 9.37
CA PHE A 400 3.05 -5.18 10.68
C PHE A 400 4.07 -4.92 11.78
N CYS A 401 5.15 -5.72 11.83
CA CYS A 401 6.21 -5.59 12.82
C CYS A 401 6.87 -4.20 12.78
N ASN A 402 7.10 -3.66 11.57
CA ASN A 402 7.62 -2.30 11.40
C ASN A 402 6.75 -1.25 12.12
N VAL A 403 5.43 -1.32 11.99
CA VAL A 403 4.50 -0.39 12.67
C VAL A 403 4.41 -0.71 14.17
N ALA A 404 4.33 -1.99 14.54
CA ALA A 404 4.20 -2.45 15.91
C ALA A 404 5.40 -2.04 16.78
N ARG A 405 6.63 -1.96 16.21
CA ARG A 405 7.81 -1.38 16.88
C ARG A 405 7.61 0.06 17.33
N GLY A 406 6.81 0.85 16.61
CA GLY A 406 6.45 2.22 17.02
C GLY A 406 5.46 2.24 18.20
N VAL A 407 4.69 1.18 18.39
CA VAL A 407 3.74 1.02 19.52
C VAL A 407 4.43 0.41 20.74
N TRP A 408 5.32 -0.55 20.51
CA TRP A 408 6.03 -1.35 21.50
C TRP A 408 7.54 -1.32 21.27
N PRO A 409 8.22 -0.20 21.54
CA PRO A 409 9.63 -0.02 21.17
C PRO A 409 10.63 -0.92 21.94
N ALA A 410 10.22 -1.47 23.09
CA ALA A 410 11.03 -2.39 23.88
C ALA A 410 10.80 -3.87 23.54
N THR A 411 9.86 -4.16 22.63
CA THR A 411 9.52 -5.52 22.22
C THR A 411 10.48 -6.01 21.15
N ARG A 412 10.98 -7.23 21.30
CA ARG A 412 11.64 -7.98 20.24
C ARG A 412 10.59 -8.55 19.29
N PHE A 413 10.71 -8.27 18.01
CA PHE A 413 9.83 -8.78 16.97
C PHE A 413 10.58 -9.77 16.09
N ASP A 414 10.15 -11.02 16.08
CA ASP A 414 10.60 -12.01 15.12
C ASP A 414 9.49 -12.26 14.09
N GLY A 415 9.85 -12.64 12.88
CA GLY A 415 8.90 -12.96 11.80
C GLY A 415 9.10 -14.37 11.27
N LEU A 416 8.00 -15.01 10.88
CA LEU A 416 8.02 -16.31 10.22
C LEU A 416 7.20 -16.26 8.94
N ASP A 417 7.75 -16.73 7.83
CA ASP A 417 7.07 -16.82 6.54
C ASP A 417 7.68 -17.92 5.66
N MET A 418 6.94 -18.43 4.70
CA MET A 418 7.48 -19.35 3.69
C MET A 418 8.32 -18.64 2.63
N GLY A 419 8.02 -17.36 2.38
CA GLY A 419 8.66 -16.54 1.36
C GLY A 419 9.97 -15.90 1.81
N GLU A 420 10.82 -15.54 0.85
CA GLU A 420 12.11 -14.86 1.10
C GLU A 420 11.96 -13.43 1.67
N GLY A 421 10.77 -12.86 1.63
CA GLY A 421 10.48 -11.52 2.15
C GLY A 421 10.83 -11.34 3.62
N VAL A 422 10.83 -12.42 4.39
CA VAL A 422 11.20 -12.43 5.82
C VAL A 422 12.68 -12.03 6.02
N HIS A 423 13.59 -12.44 5.15
CA HIS A 423 15.01 -12.06 5.23
C HIS A 423 15.24 -10.58 4.88
N GLU A 424 14.44 -10.05 3.95
CA GLU A 424 14.48 -8.63 3.65
C GLU A 424 13.94 -7.79 4.80
N ALA A 425 12.87 -8.24 5.48
CA ALA A 425 12.36 -7.58 6.67
C ALA A 425 13.41 -7.52 7.80
N GLU A 426 14.21 -8.58 7.97
CA GLU A 426 15.34 -8.62 8.91
C GLU A 426 16.44 -7.62 8.49
N ARG A 427 16.87 -7.61 7.23
CA ARG A 427 17.88 -6.65 6.73
C ARG A 427 17.43 -5.19 6.92
N ARG A 428 16.15 -4.89 6.76
CA ARG A 428 15.58 -3.55 7.01
C ARG A 428 15.51 -3.19 8.49
N GLY A 429 15.67 -4.16 9.39
CA GLY A 429 15.50 -3.98 10.84
C GLY A 429 14.01 -3.84 11.24
N TRP A 430 13.10 -4.34 10.42
CA TRP A 430 11.67 -4.37 10.73
C TRP A 430 11.33 -5.52 11.69
N ILE A 431 12.10 -6.60 11.61
CA ILE A 431 12.11 -7.73 12.56
C ILE A 431 13.53 -7.97 13.06
N ASP A 432 13.67 -8.64 14.19
CA ASP A 432 14.97 -8.97 14.81
C ASP A 432 15.53 -10.28 14.26
N THR A 433 14.67 -11.28 14.03
CA THR A 433 15.04 -12.57 13.43
C THR A 433 13.96 -13.02 12.46
N GLY A 434 14.38 -13.40 11.25
CA GLY A 434 13.51 -14.01 10.23
C GLY A 434 13.64 -15.52 10.19
N TYR A 435 12.51 -16.22 10.26
CA TYR A 435 12.43 -17.68 10.09
C TYR A 435 11.71 -18.00 8.79
N GLN A 436 12.42 -18.60 7.84
CA GLN A 436 11.80 -19.09 6.62
C GLN A 436 11.41 -20.56 6.75
N GLY A 437 10.15 -20.90 6.47
CA GLY A 437 9.63 -22.27 6.50
C GLY A 437 8.18 -22.35 6.95
N GLN A 438 7.69 -23.58 7.05
CA GLN A 438 6.34 -23.86 7.55
C GLN A 438 6.29 -23.75 9.07
N PHE A 439 5.27 -23.09 9.60
CA PHE A 439 5.19 -22.81 11.03
C PHE A 439 5.12 -24.09 11.89
N PRO A 440 4.30 -25.12 11.58
CA PRO A 440 4.27 -26.35 12.36
C PRO A 440 5.62 -27.09 12.42
N GLU A 441 6.41 -27.03 11.33
CA GLU A 441 7.73 -27.69 11.28
C GLU A 441 8.78 -26.97 12.15
N LEU A 442 8.63 -25.65 12.33
CA LEU A 442 9.54 -24.84 13.13
C LEU A 442 9.13 -24.74 14.60
N ALA A 443 7.91 -25.19 14.96
CA ALA A 443 7.33 -24.98 16.29
C ALA A 443 8.16 -25.59 17.42
N ASP A 444 8.75 -26.78 17.22
CA ASP A 444 9.61 -27.43 18.21
C ASP A 444 10.86 -26.62 18.55
N ARG A 445 11.49 -26.05 17.53
CA ARG A 445 12.67 -25.17 17.69
C ARG A 445 12.35 -23.87 18.42
N LEU A 446 11.11 -23.41 18.34
CA LEU A 446 10.64 -22.14 18.88
C LEU A 446 9.82 -22.30 20.17
N ALA A 447 9.70 -23.52 20.71
CA ALA A 447 8.83 -23.85 21.83
C ALA A 447 9.09 -22.95 23.06
N GLY A 448 8.03 -22.35 23.60
CA GLY A 448 8.05 -21.55 24.82
C GLY A 448 8.83 -20.22 24.74
N ARG A 449 9.23 -19.78 23.55
CA ARG A 449 10.13 -18.61 23.38
C ARG A 449 9.42 -17.26 23.33
N TYR A 450 8.12 -17.24 23.10
CA TYR A 450 7.36 -16.03 22.87
C TYR A 450 6.27 -15.83 23.90
N ASP A 451 6.06 -14.61 24.32
CA ASP A 451 4.91 -14.21 25.13
C ASP A 451 3.74 -13.69 24.27
N THR A 452 3.99 -13.45 22.99
CA THR A 452 2.97 -13.03 22.04
C THR A 452 3.20 -13.67 20.68
N VAL A 453 2.15 -14.18 20.07
CA VAL A 453 2.11 -14.68 18.69
C VAL A 453 0.98 -13.97 17.96
N SER A 454 1.20 -13.56 16.72
CA SER A 454 0.16 -13.02 15.84
C SER A 454 0.06 -13.79 14.54
N MET A 455 -1.18 -13.90 14.02
CA MET A 455 -1.55 -14.49 12.73
C MET A 455 -2.55 -13.55 12.06
N HIS A 456 -2.09 -12.70 11.17
CA HIS A 456 -2.93 -11.74 10.47
C HIS A 456 -3.18 -12.19 9.03
N HIS A 457 -4.39 -12.65 8.74
CA HIS A 457 -4.73 -13.20 7.43
C HIS A 457 -3.74 -14.30 6.99
N TYR A 458 -3.57 -15.26 7.87
CA TYR A 458 -2.65 -16.38 7.70
C TYR A 458 -3.37 -17.73 7.66
N LEU A 459 -4.23 -18.02 8.66
CA LEU A 459 -4.87 -19.34 8.81
C LEU A 459 -5.76 -19.72 7.62
N GLU A 460 -6.36 -18.75 6.96
CA GLU A 460 -7.19 -18.99 5.77
C GLU A 460 -6.40 -19.52 4.58
N HIS A 461 -5.09 -19.32 4.56
CA HIS A 461 -4.18 -19.81 3.52
C HIS A 461 -3.62 -21.20 3.80
N THR A 462 -3.73 -21.68 5.04
CA THR A 462 -3.08 -22.91 5.47
C THR A 462 -3.88 -24.14 5.06
N ARG A 463 -3.19 -25.28 4.94
CA ARG A 463 -3.83 -26.55 4.61
C ARG A 463 -4.47 -27.22 5.83
N ASP A 464 -3.89 -27.01 7.01
CA ASP A 464 -4.36 -27.56 8.29
C ASP A 464 -4.34 -26.46 9.36
N PRO A 465 -5.44 -25.72 9.53
CA PRO A 465 -5.53 -24.68 10.54
C PRO A 465 -5.36 -25.21 11.98
N PHE A 466 -5.69 -26.47 12.23
CA PHE A 466 -5.54 -27.05 13.56
C PHE A 466 -4.07 -27.28 13.91
N ALA A 467 -3.27 -27.79 12.98
CA ALA A 467 -1.81 -27.92 13.17
C ALA A 467 -1.15 -26.56 13.43
N GLU A 468 -1.61 -25.50 12.79
CA GLU A 468 -1.13 -24.13 13.02
C GLU A 468 -1.48 -23.61 14.43
N LEU A 469 -2.70 -23.88 14.92
CA LEU A 469 -3.10 -23.53 16.28
C LEU A 469 -2.32 -24.33 17.34
N ASP A 470 -2.06 -25.62 17.08
CA ASP A 470 -1.23 -26.45 17.94
C ASP A 470 0.22 -25.94 18.00
N ALA A 471 0.77 -25.51 16.85
CA ALA A 471 2.07 -24.87 16.77
C ALA A 471 2.12 -23.55 17.55
N ALA A 472 1.09 -22.72 17.46
CA ALA A 472 0.98 -21.49 18.25
C ALA A 472 0.97 -21.77 19.75
N GLY A 473 0.22 -22.79 20.18
CA GLY A 473 0.22 -23.26 21.56
C GLY A 473 1.60 -23.71 22.03
N LYS A 474 2.39 -24.36 21.16
CA LYS A 474 3.73 -24.86 21.48
C LYS A 474 4.77 -23.74 21.63
N VAL A 475 4.75 -22.75 20.75
CA VAL A 475 5.75 -21.66 20.76
C VAL A 475 5.48 -20.61 21.83
N LEU A 476 4.23 -20.49 22.30
CA LEU A 476 3.85 -19.60 23.38
C LEU A 476 4.30 -20.12 24.73
N ALA A 477 4.89 -19.26 25.53
CA ALA A 477 5.09 -19.50 26.96
C ALA A 477 3.74 -19.62 27.68
N PRO A 478 3.66 -20.28 28.85
CA PRO A 478 2.46 -20.27 29.69
C PRO A 478 2.00 -18.83 29.98
N GLY A 479 0.71 -18.55 29.86
CA GLY A 479 0.15 -17.22 30.00
C GLY A 479 0.36 -16.29 28.81
N GLY A 480 1.02 -16.76 27.75
CA GLY A 480 1.26 -15.99 26.52
C GLY A 480 -0.02 -15.72 25.71
N HIS A 481 0.04 -14.76 24.83
CA HIS A 481 -1.12 -14.24 24.09
C HIS A 481 -1.05 -14.59 22.60
N LEU A 482 -2.17 -15.01 22.03
CA LEU A 482 -2.35 -15.29 20.61
C LEU A 482 -3.36 -14.30 20.01
N LEU A 483 -2.93 -13.53 19.03
CA LEU A 483 -3.76 -12.59 18.29
C LEU A 483 -4.00 -13.12 16.86
N ILE A 484 -5.26 -13.36 16.50
CA ILE A 484 -5.65 -13.86 15.18
C ILE A 484 -6.61 -12.86 14.52
N GLU A 485 -6.39 -12.54 13.23
CA GLU A 485 -7.33 -11.77 12.42
C GLU A 485 -7.65 -12.53 11.15
N LEU A 486 -8.94 -12.70 10.85
CA LEU A 486 -9.44 -13.47 9.71
C LEU A 486 -10.60 -12.74 9.01
N PRO A 487 -10.82 -13.00 7.70
CA PRO A 487 -12.04 -12.60 7.02
C PRO A 487 -13.27 -13.24 7.66
N ASP A 488 -14.35 -12.47 7.77
CA ASP A 488 -15.62 -12.95 8.33
C ASP A 488 -16.57 -13.46 7.22
N PRO A 489 -16.71 -14.80 7.05
CA PRO A 489 -17.62 -15.36 6.04
C PRO A 489 -19.10 -15.10 6.36
N GLU A 490 -19.44 -14.76 7.60
CA GLU A 490 -20.79 -14.46 8.04
C GLU A 490 -21.17 -12.99 7.85
N SER A 491 -20.21 -12.14 7.45
CA SER A 491 -20.44 -10.71 7.26
C SER A 491 -21.55 -10.43 6.22
N ARG A 492 -22.34 -9.39 6.49
CA ARG A 492 -23.41 -8.95 5.55
C ARG A 492 -22.86 -8.58 4.18
N ILE A 493 -21.63 -8.04 4.16
CA ILE A 493 -21.01 -7.61 2.90
C ILE A 493 -20.58 -8.80 2.05
N ALA A 494 -20.16 -9.91 2.63
CA ALA A 494 -19.86 -11.14 1.90
C ALA A 494 -21.09 -11.67 1.16
N ARG A 495 -22.28 -11.61 1.80
CA ARG A 495 -23.54 -11.99 1.19
C ARG A 495 -23.97 -11.03 0.07
N LEU A 496 -23.78 -9.71 0.29
CA LEU A 496 -24.18 -8.68 -0.67
C LEU A 496 -23.35 -8.74 -1.96
N LEU A 497 -22.02 -8.86 -1.84
CA LEU A 497 -21.10 -8.84 -2.98
C LEU A 497 -20.99 -10.21 -3.69
N GLY A 498 -21.44 -11.30 -3.05
CA GLY A 498 -21.39 -12.63 -3.60
C GLY A 498 -19.95 -12.97 -4.07
N ARG A 499 -19.79 -13.49 -5.29
CA ARG A 499 -18.46 -13.88 -5.82
C ARG A 499 -17.47 -12.74 -5.97
N TYR A 500 -17.88 -11.48 -5.87
CA TYR A 500 -17.01 -10.31 -5.96
C TYR A 500 -16.55 -9.80 -4.59
N TRP A 501 -16.88 -10.47 -3.50
CA TRP A 501 -16.30 -10.18 -2.20
C TRP A 501 -14.83 -10.60 -2.20
N LEU A 502 -13.95 -9.60 -2.12
CA LEU A 502 -12.50 -9.79 -2.27
C LEU A 502 -11.94 -10.87 -1.33
N PRO A 503 -12.35 -10.97 -0.05
CA PRO A 503 -11.80 -11.98 0.84
C PRO A 503 -12.14 -13.44 0.51
N TRP A 504 -12.97 -13.77 -0.48
CA TRP A 504 -12.99 -15.13 -1.01
C TRP A 504 -11.63 -15.54 -1.57
N PHE A 505 -10.93 -14.61 -2.21
CA PHE A 505 -9.52 -14.65 -2.62
C PHE A 505 -9.09 -16.00 -3.21
N GLN A 506 -9.90 -16.49 -4.18
CA GLN A 506 -9.62 -17.79 -4.79
C GLN A 506 -8.52 -17.69 -5.86
N PRO A 507 -7.60 -18.66 -5.87
CA PRO A 507 -7.60 -19.93 -5.11
C PRO A 507 -6.79 -19.93 -3.80
N GLN A 508 -6.28 -18.80 -3.34
CA GLN A 508 -5.34 -18.74 -2.22
C GLN A 508 -5.98 -19.02 -0.85
N HIS A 509 -7.23 -18.56 -0.61
CA HIS A 509 -7.94 -18.85 0.64
C HIS A 509 -8.59 -20.23 0.58
N GLN A 510 -8.09 -21.16 1.38
CA GLN A 510 -8.58 -22.52 1.45
C GLN A 510 -9.66 -22.72 2.52
N HIS A 511 -9.62 -21.89 3.58
CA HIS A 511 -10.52 -21.94 4.71
C HIS A 511 -11.03 -20.54 5.08
N LEU A 512 -12.33 -20.43 5.38
CA LEU A 512 -12.90 -19.23 6.00
C LEU A 512 -13.72 -19.68 7.21
N MET A 513 -13.22 -19.36 8.39
CA MET A 513 -13.72 -19.85 9.66
C MET A 513 -14.66 -18.83 10.27
N PRO A 514 -15.92 -19.19 10.65
CA PRO A 514 -16.72 -18.41 11.56
C PRO A 514 -16.00 -18.14 12.89
N ALA A 515 -16.17 -16.96 13.47
CA ALA A 515 -15.52 -16.60 14.73
C ALA A 515 -15.85 -17.60 15.88
N GLY A 516 -17.09 -18.10 15.90
CA GLY A 516 -17.51 -19.13 16.86
C GLY A 516 -16.72 -20.43 16.78
N ASN A 517 -16.41 -20.87 15.55
CA ASN A 517 -15.63 -22.08 15.33
C ASN A 517 -14.19 -21.90 15.83
N LEU A 518 -13.58 -20.75 15.53
CA LEU A 518 -12.21 -20.49 15.96
C LEU A 518 -12.12 -20.38 17.49
N LYS A 519 -13.10 -19.75 18.14
CA LYS A 519 -13.16 -19.71 19.63
C LYS A 519 -13.18 -21.10 20.24
N GLN A 520 -14.08 -21.96 19.77
CA GLN A 520 -14.16 -23.35 20.24
C GLN A 520 -12.86 -24.12 20.02
N ALA A 521 -12.21 -23.93 18.86
CA ALA A 521 -10.93 -24.58 18.56
C ALA A 521 -9.80 -24.09 19.48
N LEU A 522 -9.78 -22.82 19.87
CA LEU A 522 -8.83 -22.24 20.81
C LEU A 522 -9.08 -22.75 22.23
N GLU A 523 -10.33 -22.75 22.70
CA GLU A 523 -10.72 -23.25 24.02
C GLU A 523 -10.36 -24.73 24.19
N ALA A 524 -10.62 -25.54 23.15
CA ALA A 524 -10.24 -26.96 23.15
C ALA A 524 -8.72 -27.21 23.24
N ARG A 525 -7.90 -26.16 23.00
CA ARG A 525 -6.42 -26.17 23.08
C ARG A 525 -5.86 -25.46 24.31
N GLY A 526 -6.69 -25.17 25.29
CA GLY A 526 -6.26 -24.51 26.54
C GLY A 526 -5.99 -23.01 26.37
N PHE A 527 -6.75 -22.37 25.50
CA PHE A 527 -6.74 -20.91 25.42
C PHE A 527 -8.04 -20.33 25.98
N THR A 528 -7.92 -19.21 26.68
CA THR A 528 -9.06 -18.39 27.11
C THR A 528 -9.17 -17.17 26.18
N VAL A 529 -10.31 -17.00 25.52
CA VAL A 529 -10.55 -15.82 24.67
C VAL A 529 -10.78 -14.59 25.53
N LEU A 530 -9.97 -13.57 25.36
CA LEU A 530 -9.98 -12.32 26.14
C LEU A 530 -10.74 -11.19 25.45
N ALA A 531 -10.67 -11.15 24.13
CA ALA A 531 -11.34 -10.11 23.33
C ALA A 531 -11.72 -10.65 21.96
N GLU A 532 -12.87 -10.18 21.47
CA GLU A 532 -13.35 -10.34 20.10
C GLU A 532 -13.70 -8.98 19.56
N GLN A 533 -13.20 -8.64 18.39
CA GLN A 533 -13.51 -7.41 17.69
C GLN A 533 -13.90 -7.70 16.26
N HIS A 534 -14.96 -7.06 15.78
CA HIS A 534 -15.31 -7.02 14.38
C HIS A 534 -14.93 -5.67 13.80
N GLY A 535 -14.29 -5.65 12.67
CA GLY A 535 -13.78 -4.40 12.11
C GLY A 535 -13.39 -4.50 10.66
N PRO A 536 -12.82 -3.41 10.12
CA PRO A 536 -12.27 -3.42 8.78
C PRO A 536 -11.07 -4.37 8.72
N ALA A 537 -11.14 -5.32 7.79
CA ALA A 537 -9.99 -6.09 7.36
C ALA A 537 -8.98 -5.19 6.63
N HIS A 538 -8.19 -5.78 5.78
CA HIS A 538 -7.29 -5.05 4.88
C HIS A 538 -7.92 -3.77 4.32
N GLN A 539 -7.13 -2.72 4.22
CA GLN A 539 -7.38 -1.55 3.37
C GLN A 539 -8.66 -0.78 3.66
N ASN A 540 -8.95 -0.49 4.92
CA ASN A 540 -10.10 0.35 5.27
C ASN A 540 -11.42 -0.14 4.66
N ASN A 541 -11.71 -1.45 4.72
CA ASN A 541 -12.92 -2.04 4.13
C ASN A 541 -13.07 -1.76 2.62
N ALA A 542 -12.05 -1.91 1.81
CA ALA A 542 -12.11 -1.72 0.36
C ALA A 542 -12.94 -2.80 -0.36
N ASP A 543 -14.14 -3.07 0.14
CA ASP A 543 -15.04 -4.12 -0.36
C ASP A 543 -15.61 -3.78 -1.73
N PHE A 544 -16.21 -2.59 -1.86
CA PHE A 544 -16.78 -2.16 -3.14
C PHE A 544 -15.69 -1.82 -4.15
N LEU A 545 -14.58 -1.25 -3.71
CA LEU A 545 -13.42 -1.00 -4.57
C LEU A 545 -12.85 -2.31 -5.11
N GLY A 546 -12.69 -3.31 -4.24
CA GLY A 546 -12.27 -4.66 -4.60
C GLY A 546 -13.26 -5.33 -5.56
N ALA A 547 -14.57 -5.24 -5.29
CA ALA A 547 -15.60 -5.81 -6.15
C ALA A 547 -15.58 -5.22 -7.57
N VAL A 548 -15.41 -3.90 -7.70
CA VAL A 548 -15.26 -3.24 -9.02
C VAL A 548 -13.99 -3.71 -9.73
N ALA A 549 -12.87 -3.85 -9.00
CA ALA A 549 -11.61 -4.33 -9.57
C ALA A 549 -11.72 -5.77 -10.06
N LEU A 550 -12.30 -6.68 -9.26
CA LEU A 550 -12.52 -8.07 -9.62
C LEU A 550 -13.49 -8.20 -10.82
N ALA A 551 -14.55 -7.39 -10.84
CA ALA A 551 -15.47 -7.37 -11.98
C ALA A 551 -14.80 -6.90 -13.27
N ALA A 552 -14.03 -5.82 -13.22
CA ALA A 552 -13.30 -5.31 -14.37
C ALA A 552 -12.25 -6.32 -14.89
N ASN A 553 -11.52 -7.00 -14.00
CA ASN A 553 -10.58 -8.06 -14.36
C ASN A 553 -11.28 -9.27 -14.96
N GLY A 554 -12.45 -9.65 -14.42
CA GLY A 554 -13.22 -10.79 -14.92
C GLY A 554 -13.79 -10.57 -16.33
N ILE A 555 -14.08 -9.31 -16.72
CA ILE A 555 -14.59 -8.98 -18.07
C ILE A 555 -13.45 -9.11 -19.11
N VAL A 556 -12.27 -8.56 -18.83
CA VAL A 556 -11.10 -8.68 -19.74
C VAL A 556 -9.85 -8.95 -18.90
N PRO A 557 -9.48 -10.23 -18.75
CA PRO A 557 -8.22 -10.63 -18.10
C PRO A 557 -7.01 -9.99 -18.77
N ASP A 558 -5.89 -9.90 -18.03
CA ASP A 558 -4.68 -9.30 -18.56
C ASP A 558 -4.08 -10.14 -19.70
N PRO A 559 -4.06 -9.63 -20.95
CA PRO A 559 -3.51 -10.39 -22.07
C PRO A 559 -1.98 -10.48 -22.05
N LEU A 560 -1.31 -9.78 -21.13
CA LEU A 560 0.15 -9.79 -20.94
C LEU A 560 0.60 -10.67 -19.77
N ALA A 561 -0.36 -11.24 -19.02
CA ALA A 561 -0.04 -12.14 -17.91
C ALA A 561 0.82 -13.33 -18.41
N PRO A 562 1.82 -13.78 -17.63
CA PRO A 562 2.66 -14.92 -18.04
C PRO A 562 1.89 -16.22 -18.30
N TRP A 563 0.75 -16.39 -17.66
CA TRP A 563 -0.17 -17.54 -17.81
C TRP A 563 -1.27 -17.31 -18.84
N ALA A 564 -1.25 -16.21 -19.60
CA ALA A 564 -2.28 -15.94 -20.60
C ALA A 564 -2.20 -16.99 -21.73
N THR A 565 -3.26 -17.77 -21.91
CA THR A 565 -3.38 -18.80 -22.97
C THR A 565 -3.64 -18.21 -24.35
N VAL A 566 -3.90 -16.92 -24.42
CA VAL A 566 -4.31 -16.24 -25.64
C VAL A 566 -3.32 -15.15 -26.01
N ARG A 567 -2.86 -15.13 -27.27
CA ARG A 567 -1.90 -14.11 -27.76
C ARG A 567 -2.40 -12.68 -27.52
N PRO A 568 -1.53 -11.78 -26.99
CA PRO A 568 -1.88 -10.39 -26.75
C PRO A 568 -2.01 -9.61 -28.06
N THR A 569 -3.23 -9.41 -28.56
CA THR A 569 -3.51 -8.55 -29.71
C THR A 569 -3.65 -7.09 -29.31
N ARG A 570 -3.41 -6.16 -30.27
CA ARG A 570 -3.66 -4.71 -30.05
C ARG A 570 -5.11 -4.45 -29.63
N ALA A 571 -6.09 -5.16 -30.25
CA ALA A 571 -7.50 -5.03 -29.94
C ALA A 571 -7.81 -5.42 -28.49
N ARG A 572 -7.26 -6.52 -27.97
CA ARG A 572 -7.48 -6.95 -26.57
C ARG A 572 -6.86 -5.97 -25.58
N ARG A 573 -5.66 -5.46 -25.87
CA ARG A 573 -5.04 -4.42 -25.04
C ARG A 573 -5.87 -3.14 -25.01
N ALA A 574 -6.38 -2.71 -26.17
CA ALA A 574 -7.26 -1.56 -26.26
C ALA A 574 -8.59 -1.79 -25.51
N ALA A 575 -9.20 -2.98 -25.65
CA ALA A 575 -10.41 -3.34 -24.92
C ALA A 575 -10.21 -3.31 -23.39
N ARG A 576 -9.07 -3.87 -22.89
CA ARG A 576 -8.74 -3.79 -21.46
C ARG A 576 -8.58 -2.34 -21.01
N SER A 577 -7.84 -1.53 -21.77
CA SER A 577 -7.67 -0.11 -21.44
C SER A 577 -8.98 0.65 -21.42
N ALA A 578 -9.88 0.36 -22.37
CA ALA A 578 -11.21 0.98 -22.44
C ALA A 578 -12.08 0.58 -21.23
N ILE A 579 -12.07 -0.69 -20.84
CA ILE A 579 -12.83 -1.17 -19.67
C ILE A 579 -12.28 -0.55 -18.38
N GLN A 580 -10.96 -0.49 -18.20
CA GLN A 580 -10.36 0.16 -17.05
C GLN A 580 -10.69 1.66 -17.00
N ALA A 581 -10.69 2.34 -18.14
CA ALA A 581 -11.10 3.74 -18.23
C ALA A 581 -12.58 3.95 -17.89
N MET A 582 -13.46 3.08 -18.39
CA MET A 582 -14.89 3.11 -18.04
C MET A 582 -15.16 2.78 -16.57
N ALA A 583 -14.32 1.97 -15.94
CA ALA A 583 -14.44 1.63 -14.52
C ALA A 583 -14.01 2.78 -13.58
N VAL A 584 -13.28 3.81 -14.05
CA VAL A 584 -12.78 4.92 -13.23
C VAL A 584 -13.88 5.59 -12.38
N PRO A 585 -15.04 5.99 -12.93
CA PRO A 585 -16.11 6.56 -12.11
C PRO A 585 -16.68 5.55 -11.10
N CYS A 586 -16.71 4.26 -11.44
CA CYS A 586 -17.13 3.21 -10.51
C CYS A 586 -16.12 3.05 -9.36
N TYR A 587 -14.82 3.11 -9.65
CA TYR A 587 -13.78 3.12 -8.60
C TYR A 587 -13.91 4.33 -7.66
N ALA A 588 -14.18 5.51 -8.20
CA ALA A 588 -14.36 6.71 -7.39
C ALA A 588 -15.61 6.61 -6.49
N ALA A 589 -16.72 6.11 -7.02
CA ALA A 589 -17.94 5.88 -6.25
C ALA A 589 -17.74 4.79 -5.18
N ALA A 590 -17.11 3.67 -5.54
CA ALA A 590 -16.80 2.59 -4.62
C ALA A 590 -15.90 3.06 -3.46
N LEU A 591 -14.87 3.84 -3.76
CA LEU A 591 -13.99 4.42 -2.74
C LEU A 591 -14.74 5.35 -1.79
N ALA A 592 -15.66 6.17 -2.30
CA ALA A 592 -16.49 7.04 -1.47
C ALA A 592 -17.40 6.24 -0.54
N VAL A 593 -18.03 5.17 -1.05
CA VAL A 593 -18.87 4.26 -0.26
C VAL A 593 -18.05 3.53 0.80
N ASP A 594 -16.89 2.99 0.44
CA ASP A 594 -16.01 2.28 1.38
C ASP A 594 -15.51 3.21 2.49
N ASN A 595 -15.15 4.46 2.19
CA ASN A 595 -14.76 5.44 3.21
C ASN A 595 -15.91 5.74 4.18
N LEU A 596 -17.13 5.90 3.68
CA LEU A 596 -18.31 6.12 4.52
C LEU A 596 -18.58 4.89 5.40
N ARG A 597 -18.53 3.69 4.82
CA ARG A 597 -18.69 2.43 5.57
C ARG A 597 -17.61 2.24 6.64
N THR A 598 -16.37 2.59 6.35
CA THR A 598 -15.29 2.52 7.34
C THR A 598 -15.58 3.42 8.55
N ALA A 599 -16.10 4.62 8.32
CA ALA A 599 -16.50 5.51 9.40
C ALA A 599 -17.65 4.92 10.23
N VAL A 600 -18.65 4.31 9.59
CA VAL A 600 -19.77 3.63 10.26
C VAL A 600 -19.29 2.38 10.99
N ALA A 601 -18.46 1.55 10.38
CA ALA A 601 -17.94 0.31 10.96
C ALA A 601 -17.16 0.56 12.26
N ARG A 602 -16.37 1.63 12.30
CA ARG A 602 -15.67 2.06 13.53
C ARG A 602 -16.61 2.45 14.67
N ALA A 603 -17.83 2.91 14.34
CA ALA A 603 -18.82 3.32 15.33
C ALA A 603 -19.77 2.17 15.75
N THR A 604 -19.87 1.10 14.95
CA THR A 604 -20.90 0.06 15.09
C THR A 604 -20.34 -1.36 15.24
N ASP A 605 -19.03 -1.50 15.39
CA ASP A 605 -18.34 -2.80 15.43
C ASP A 605 -18.70 -3.70 14.23
N GLY A 606 -19.00 -3.09 13.09
CA GLY A 606 -19.38 -3.77 11.85
C GLY A 606 -18.22 -3.79 10.86
N GLY A 607 -17.88 -4.97 10.33
CA GLY A 607 -16.77 -5.09 9.40
C GLY A 607 -16.90 -6.29 8.46
N ASN A 608 -15.78 -6.64 7.82
CA ASN A 608 -15.64 -7.79 6.95
C ASN A 608 -14.57 -8.77 7.45
N ALA A 609 -14.04 -8.50 8.64
CA ALA A 609 -13.11 -9.36 9.37
C ALA A 609 -13.39 -9.31 10.86
N TYR A 610 -12.86 -10.30 11.56
CA TYR A 610 -12.84 -10.34 13.01
C TYR A 610 -11.44 -10.58 13.54
N ARG A 611 -11.21 -10.14 14.79
CA ARG A 611 -9.98 -10.37 15.56
C ARG A 611 -10.32 -11.07 16.84
N LEU A 612 -9.53 -12.09 17.19
CA LEU A 612 -9.58 -12.77 18.49
C LEU A 612 -8.23 -12.59 19.19
N LEU A 613 -8.29 -12.14 20.43
CA LEU A 613 -7.15 -12.18 21.34
C LEU A 613 -7.43 -13.27 22.37
N ALA A 614 -6.55 -14.24 22.45
CA ALA A 614 -6.66 -15.34 23.40
C ALA A 614 -5.38 -15.47 24.24
N ARG A 615 -5.50 -15.97 25.46
CA ARG A 615 -4.39 -16.24 26.37
C ARG A 615 -4.25 -17.75 26.60
N LYS A 616 -3.05 -18.28 26.43
CA LYS A 616 -2.72 -19.65 26.79
C LYS A 616 -2.81 -19.81 28.30
N GLU A 617 -3.46 -20.88 28.75
CA GLU A 617 -3.57 -21.19 30.17
C GLU A 617 -2.19 -21.47 30.81
N LEU A 618 -2.12 -21.33 32.13
CA LEU A 618 -0.86 -21.47 32.87
C LEU A 618 -0.45 -22.92 33.08
N GLY A 619 -1.05 -23.87 32.46
CA GLY A 619 -0.67 -25.28 32.46
C GLY A 619 -0.48 -25.90 33.86
#